data_567f2ccd3936eb52bdc0a048a0b6f9fc
#
_entry.id   567f2ccd3936eb52bdc0a048a0b6f9fc
#
_cell.length_a   1.000
_cell.length_b   1.000
_cell.length_c   1.000
_cell.angle_alpha   90.00
_cell.angle_beta   90.00
_cell.angle_gamma   90.00
#
_symmetry.space_group_name_H-M   'P 1'
#
loop_
_entity.id
_entity.type
_entity.pdbx_description
1 polymer ?
#
loop_
_entity_poly.entity_id
_entity_poly.type
_entity_poly.pdbx_seq_one_letter_code
_entity_poly.pdbx_strand_id
1 'polypeptide(L)'
;FGIPPLRYREIEGQPELRFHADGYVYNLAEPLPDEPEALDRALAHLESYFDLVAEYGRTSDPDGLRAILFEALLWMFWAPFATRHAEFYQAAGLEELDKTLPMLYIHGDPSSGKGTFARFALSLISRGRVSRPVDADEITVRKLRALRAADTCFPLVIDDIKADRVNSLPLLRNYWTDHWEPGMHFPRFCFISNDKRPDGAERERMRLLHFDVHFDPSDQEGQAMVNRVIAADNPLFSWFAYEYLRTNLRLHPSGTQAPPLVEVREVFTRLYERAERPLPEYFPIVAAETVHDVGRDRWIELLRSDRTTVSTVDEGVQIRFEEEMRFDYTEYIRAIPLTCRPDRRGYDVIIREPVAFETWLGGKPWQRQSPLSRLKRRFAG
;
A
#
# COMPACT_ATOMS: atom_id res chain seq x y z
N PHE A 1 -11.27 -18.37 -9.69
CA PHE A 1 -10.09 -17.75 -9.08
C PHE A 1 -9.41 -18.64 -8.02
N GLY A 2 -10.05 -19.75 -7.57
CA GLY A 2 -9.48 -20.56 -6.49
C GLY A 2 -9.36 -19.83 -5.14
N ILE A 3 -10.08 -18.72 -4.95
CA ILE A 3 -10.07 -17.96 -3.71
C ILE A 3 -10.88 -18.72 -2.67
N PRO A 4 -10.30 -19.02 -1.50
CA PRO A 4 -11.03 -19.75 -0.47
C PRO A 4 -12.14 -18.88 0.12
N PRO A 5 -13.26 -19.49 0.54
CA PRO A 5 -14.25 -18.79 1.31
C PRO A 5 -13.68 -18.37 2.66
N LEU A 6 -13.74 -17.06 2.94
CA LEU A 6 -13.44 -16.45 4.23
C LEU A 6 -14.65 -15.60 4.63
N ARG A 7 -15.24 -15.86 5.79
CA ARG A 7 -16.49 -15.20 6.20
C ARG A 7 -16.39 -14.73 7.63
N TYR A 8 -16.71 -13.47 7.84
CA TYR A 8 -17.01 -12.94 9.17
C TYR A 8 -18.45 -13.34 9.54
N ARG A 9 -18.62 -13.83 10.75
CA ARG A 9 -19.93 -14.13 11.32
C ARG A 9 -19.94 -13.84 12.81
N GLU A 10 -21.11 -13.53 13.32
CA GLU A 10 -21.35 -13.47 14.76
C GLU A 10 -22.25 -14.66 15.14
N ILE A 11 -21.76 -15.51 16.02
CA ILE A 11 -22.46 -16.70 16.48
C ILE A 11 -22.59 -16.60 17.99
N GLU A 12 -23.83 -16.57 18.49
CA GLU A 12 -24.11 -16.45 19.93
C GLU A 12 -23.39 -15.27 20.59
N GLY A 13 -23.29 -14.13 19.87
CA GLY A 13 -22.58 -12.93 20.34
C GLY A 13 -21.05 -13.04 20.33
N GLN A 14 -20.51 -14.11 19.76
CA GLN A 14 -19.06 -14.26 19.59
C GLN A 14 -18.70 -14.06 18.11
N PRO A 15 -17.75 -13.13 17.81
CA PRO A 15 -17.30 -12.92 16.45
C PRO A 15 -16.34 -14.03 16.02
N GLU A 16 -16.59 -14.58 14.82
CA GLU A 16 -15.77 -15.61 14.21
C GLU A 16 -15.32 -15.18 12.80
N LEU A 17 -14.11 -15.61 12.42
CA LEU A 17 -13.59 -15.48 11.07
C LEU A 17 -13.37 -16.87 10.47
N ARG A 18 -14.38 -17.39 9.76
CA ARG A 18 -14.38 -18.75 9.22
C ARG A 18 -13.67 -18.82 7.88
N PHE A 19 -12.61 -19.61 7.84
CA PHE A 19 -11.80 -19.90 6.66
C PHE A 19 -12.03 -21.34 6.21
N HIS A 20 -12.42 -21.54 4.96
CA HIS A 20 -12.65 -22.84 4.38
C HIS A 20 -11.48 -23.24 3.47
N ALA A 21 -10.74 -24.26 3.86
CA ALA A 21 -9.62 -24.79 3.07
C ALA A 21 -9.48 -26.29 3.30
N ASP A 22 -9.04 -27.02 2.29
CA ASP A 22 -8.73 -28.45 2.35
C ASP A 22 -9.85 -29.33 2.90
N GLY A 23 -11.11 -28.94 2.68
CA GLY A 23 -12.29 -29.64 3.21
C GLY A 23 -12.58 -29.37 4.69
N TYR A 24 -11.83 -28.50 5.34
CA TYR A 24 -12.01 -28.12 6.74
C TYR A 24 -12.46 -26.67 6.88
N VAL A 25 -13.05 -26.36 8.03
CA VAL A 25 -13.40 -25.01 8.45
C VAL A 25 -12.53 -24.62 9.65
N TYR A 26 -11.78 -23.55 9.50
CA TYR A 26 -10.93 -23.01 10.54
C TYR A 26 -11.54 -21.68 11.03
N ASN A 27 -11.59 -21.47 12.34
CA ASN A 27 -11.86 -20.14 12.88
C ASN A 27 -10.51 -19.43 13.07
N LEU A 28 -10.16 -18.49 12.18
CA LEU A 28 -8.91 -17.73 12.27
C LEU A 28 -8.89 -16.74 13.45
N ALA A 29 -10.03 -16.50 14.10
CA ALA A 29 -10.16 -15.62 15.25
C ALA A 29 -10.40 -16.41 16.56
N GLU A 30 -10.00 -17.67 16.62
CA GLU A 30 -9.98 -18.41 17.87
C GLU A 30 -8.96 -17.81 18.84
N PRO A 31 -9.30 -17.78 20.15
CA PRO A 31 -8.31 -17.37 21.15
C PRO A 31 -7.13 -18.33 21.10
N LEU A 32 -5.95 -17.78 20.85
CA LEU A 32 -4.71 -18.53 20.99
C LEU A 32 -4.26 -18.53 22.44
N PRO A 33 -3.49 -19.54 22.87
CA PRO A 33 -2.92 -19.55 24.21
C PRO A 33 -2.23 -18.23 24.54
N ASP A 34 -2.33 -17.79 25.77
CA ASP A 34 -1.66 -16.59 26.24
C ASP A 34 -0.18 -16.89 26.51
N GLU A 35 0.57 -17.02 25.43
CA GLU A 35 1.99 -17.34 25.41
C GLU A 35 2.77 -16.17 24.80
N PRO A 36 3.25 -15.21 25.60
CA PRO A 36 4.01 -14.04 25.12
C PRO A 36 5.18 -14.44 24.22
N GLU A 37 5.90 -15.52 24.54
CA GLU A 37 7.05 -15.99 23.76
C GLU A 37 6.64 -16.54 22.38
N ALA A 38 5.44 -17.11 22.26
CA ALA A 38 4.94 -17.56 20.95
C ALA A 38 4.54 -16.37 20.08
N LEU A 39 3.95 -15.34 20.68
CA LEU A 39 3.63 -14.10 20.00
C LEU A 39 4.91 -13.31 19.61
N ASP A 40 5.90 -13.25 20.51
CA ASP A 40 7.21 -12.64 20.21
C ASP A 40 7.88 -13.32 19.01
N ARG A 41 7.92 -14.67 18.99
CA ARG A 41 8.46 -15.39 17.83
C ARG A 41 7.70 -15.08 16.54
N ALA A 42 6.38 -14.93 16.61
CA ALA A 42 5.56 -14.61 15.43
C ALA A 42 5.84 -13.19 14.92
N LEU A 43 6.01 -12.21 15.80
CA LEU A 43 6.40 -10.85 15.46
C LEU A 43 7.84 -10.77 14.95
N ALA A 44 8.78 -11.47 15.60
CA ALA A 44 10.16 -11.57 15.14
C ALA A 44 10.27 -12.17 13.73
N HIS A 45 9.46 -13.19 13.42
CA HIS A 45 9.38 -13.76 12.09
C HIS A 45 8.83 -12.75 11.06
N LEU A 46 7.82 -11.93 11.43
CA LEU A 46 7.35 -10.85 10.58
C LEU A 46 8.46 -9.85 10.27
N GLU A 47 9.15 -9.36 11.30
CA GLU A 47 10.25 -8.40 11.17
C GLU A 47 11.39 -8.97 10.33
N SER A 48 11.72 -10.27 10.50
CA SER A 48 12.77 -10.91 9.72
C SER A 48 12.51 -10.85 8.21
N TYR A 49 11.25 -10.89 7.77
CA TYR A 49 10.92 -10.68 6.37
C TYR A 49 11.27 -9.26 5.90
N PHE A 50 10.93 -8.23 6.68
CA PHE A 50 11.22 -6.84 6.34
C PHE A 50 12.73 -6.56 6.35
N ASP A 51 13.44 -7.15 7.30
CA ASP A 51 14.89 -7.02 7.40
C ASP A 51 15.61 -7.67 6.20
N LEU A 52 15.21 -8.87 5.82
CA LEU A 52 15.75 -9.54 4.63
C LEU A 52 15.49 -8.74 3.35
N VAL A 53 14.28 -8.17 3.20
CA VAL A 53 13.97 -7.32 2.04
C VAL A 53 14.86 -6.08 2.00
N ALA A 54 15.14 -5.46 3.14
CA ALA A 54 16.01 -4.29 3.22
C ALA A 54 17.50 -4.65 3.09
N GLU A 55 17.92 -5.84 3.52
CA GLU A 55 19.31 -6.30 3.45
C GLU A 55 19.70 -6.73 2.03
N TYR A 56 18.86 -7.55 1.37
CA TYR A 56 19.15 -8.07 0.03
C TYR A 56 18.63 -7.17 -1.11
N GLY A 57 17.75 -6.24 -0.80
CA GLY A 57 17.25 -5.24 -1.74
C GLY A 57 18.13 -4.00 -1.80
N ARG A 58 18.37 -3.49 -3.02
CA ARG A 58 19.05 -2.20 -3.21
C ARG A 58 18.01 -1.09 -3.11
N THR A 59 18.05 -0.33 -2.04
CA THR A 59 17.20 0.84 -1.78
C THR A 59 18.04 1.98 -1.22
N SER A 60 17.61 3.21 -1.45
CA SER A 60 18.25 4.40 -0.86
C SER A 60 17.76 4.69 0.57
N ASP A 61 16.62 4.10 0.96
CA ASP A 61 15.97 4.30 2.26
C ASP A 61 15.45 2.96 2.81
N PRO A 62 16.29 2.19 3.50
CA PRO A 62 15.88 0.89 4.06
C PRO A 62 14.76 0.99 5.09
N ASP A 63 14.74 2.01 5.95
CA ASP A 63 13.73 2.16 7.00
C ASP A 63 12.40 2.61 6.40
N GLY A 64 12.43 3.52 5.43
CA GLY A 64 11.25 3.86 4.67
C GLY A 64 10.66 2.69 3.90
N LEU A 65 11.51 1.83 3.33
CA LEU A 65 11.05 0.59 2.69
C LEU A 65 10.36 -0.34 3.69
N ARG A 66 10.95 -0.55 4.88
CA ARG A 66 10.33 -1.36 5.95
C ARG A 66 8.98 -0.77 6.38
N ALA A 67 8.90 0.55 6.53
CA ALA A 67 7.65 1.23 6.87
C ALA A 67 6.56 1.03 5.80
N ILE A 68 6.91 1.12 4.52
CA ILE A 68 5.98 0.88 3.40
C ILE A 68 5.53 -0.59 3.34
N LEU A 69 6.44 -1.54 3.56
CA LEU A 69 6.09 -2.96 3.63
C LEU A 69 5.14 -3.25 4.80
N PHE A 70 5.41 -2.65 5.96
CA PHE A 70 4.54 -2.77 7.11
C PHE A 70 3.16 -2.18 6.85
N GLU A 71 3.10 -1.00 6.23
CA GLU A 71 1.85 -0.34 5.85
C GLU A 71 1.01 -1.20 4.89
N ALA A 72 1.65 -1.82 3.90
CA ALA A 72 1.00 -2.76 3.00
C ALA A 72 0.44 -3.98 3.76
N LEU A 73 1.19 -4.48 4.76
CA LEU A 73 0.75 -5.58 5.61
C LEU A 73 -0.44 -5.19 6.49
N LEU A 74 -0.43 -3.99 7.09
CA LEU A 74 -1.57 -3.49 7.87
C LEU A 74 -2.85 -3.50 7.03
N TRP A 75 -2.76 -3.04 5.77
CA TRP A 75 -3.88 -3.09 4.85
C TRP A 75 -4.31 -4.53 4.54
N MET A 76 -3.36 -5.43 4.28
CA MET A 76 -3.65 -6.84 3.99
C MET A 76 -4.34 -7.52 5.18
N PHE A 77 -3.93 -7.23 6.41
CA PHE A 77 -4.54 -7.77 7.62
C PHE A 77 -5.94 -7.18 7.87
N TRP A 78 -6.14 -5.91 7.52
CA TRP A 78 -7.45 -5.27 7.60
C TRP A 78 -8.44 -5.77 6.55
N ALA A 79 -7.99 -6.08 5.34
CA ALA A 79 -8.86 -6.37 4.18
C ALA A 79 -9.97 -7.42 4.46
N PRO A 80 -9.73 -8.51 5.22
CA PRO A 80 -10.77 -9.46 5.60
C PRO A 80 -11.91 -8.87 6.44
N PHE A 81 -11.69 -7.73 7.07
CA PHE A 81 -12.66 -7.07 7.95
C PHE A 81 -13.38 -5.88 7.30
N ALA A 82 -13.15 -5.64 6.02
CA ALA A 82 -13.76 -4.53 5.30
C ALA A 82 -15.30 -4.56 5.33
N THR A 83 -15.90 -5.76 5.29
CA THR A 83 -17.34 -5.94 5.43
C THR A 83 -17.86 -5.40 6.77
N ARG A 84 -17.18 -5.70 7.87
CA ARG A 84 -17.52 -5.19 9.21
C ARG A 84 -17.45 -3.65 9.26
N HIS A 85 -16.47 -3.04 8.60
CA HIS A 85 -16.40 -1.58 8.48
C HIS A 85 -17.52 -1.03 7.60
N ALA A 86 -17.85 -1.70 6.49
CA ALA A 86 -18.93 -1.28 5.63
C ALA A 86 -20.27 -1.26 6.37
N GLU A 87 -20.58 -2.29 7.15
CA GLU A 87 -21.77 -2.37 8.01
C GLU A 87 -21.80 -1.24 9.04
N PHE A 88 -20.69 -1.01 9.72
CA PHE A 88 -20.56 0.05 10.70
C PHE A 88 -20.74 1.44 10.08
N TYR A 89 -20.13 1.71 8.94
CA TYR A 89 -20.22 2.99 8.26
C TYR A 89 -21.61 3.22 7.67
N GLN A 90 -22.24 2.21 7.09
CA GLN A 90 -23.61 2.30 6.59
C GLN A 90 -24.60 2.56 7.73
N ALA A 91 -24.46 1.88 8.86
CA ALA A 91 -25.28 2.13 10.05
C ALA A 91 -25.13 3.54 10.59
N ALA A 92 -23.96 4.17 10.37
CA ALA A 92 -23.70 5.57 10.71
C ALA A 92 -24.11 6.57 9.62
N GLY A 93 -24.73 6.13 8.52
CA GLY A 93 -25.22 6.97 7.44
C GLY A 93 -24.15 7.39 6.42
N LEU A 94 -23.02 6.70 6.35
CA LEU A 94 -22.00 6.96 5.33
C LEU A 94 -22.33 6.14 4.07
N GLU A 95 -22.55 6.83 2.94
CA GLU A 95 -22.96 6.20 1.67
C GLU A 95 -21.78 5.90 0.75
N GLU A 96 -20.67 6.66 0.83
CA GLU A 96 -19.52 6.52 -0.09
C GLU A 96 -18.51 5.44 0.37
N LEU A 97 -18.96 4.20 0.52
CA LEU A 97 -18.14 3.08 1.02
C LEU A 97 -16.90 2.82 0.15
N ASP A 98 -17.00 2.96 -1.16
CA ASP A 98 -15.86 2.71 -2.07
C ASP A 98 -14.70 3.67 -1.88
N LYS A 99 -14.96 4.91 -1.42
CA LYS A 99 -13.90 5.87 -1.07
C LYS A 99 -13.40 5.69 0.36
N THR A 100 -14.30 5.32 1.27
CA THR A 100 -13.98 5.17 2.70
C THR A 100 -13.21 3.88 2.98
N LEU A 101 -13.41 2.85 2.15
CA LEU A 101 -12.75 1.54 2.24
C LEU A 101 -11.82 1.34 1.03
N PRO A 102 -10.65 1.96 0.98
CA PRO A 102 -9.83 1.99 -0.22
C PRO A 102 -9.27 0.62 -0.59
N MET A 103 -9.13 0.37 -1.90
CA MET A 103 -8.32 -0.72 -2.43
C MET A 103 -6.83 -0.41 -2.22
N LEU A 104 -5.98 -1.43 -2.30
CA LEU A 104 -4.53 -1.24 -2.26
C LEU A 104 -3.95 -1.32 -3.68
N TYR A 105 -3.04 -0.41 -4.00
CA TYR A 105 -2.27 -0.43 -5.23
C TYR A 105 -0.79 -0.33 -4.89
N ILE A 106 -0.07 -1.44 -5.10
CA ILE A 106 1.38 -1.53 -4.88
C ILE A 106 2.07 -1.42 -6.23
N HIS A 107 2.92 -0.42 -6.37
CA HIS A 107 3.71 -0.26 -7.59
C HIS A 107 5.20 -0.21 -7.31
N GLY A 108 6.00 -0.42 -8.34
CA GLY A 108 7.46 -0.39 -8.29
C GLY A 108 8.04 -0.99 -9.54
N ASP A 109 9.34 -0.85 -9.72
CA ASP A 109 10.04 -1.40 -10.87
C ASP A 109 9.95 -2.94 -10.94
N PRO A 110 10.16 -3.56 -12.10
CA PRO A 110 10.36 -5.00 -12.17
C PRO A 110 11.44 -5.46 -11.17
N SER A 111 11.26 -6.63 -10.59
CA SER A 111 12.17 -7.17 -9.54
C SER A 111 12.20 -6.37 -8.23
N SER A 112 11.15 -5.61 -7.91
CA SER A 112 11.04 -4.91 -6.62
C SER A 112 10.40 -5.76 -5.50
N GLY A 113 10.21 -7.07 -5.70
CA GLY A 113 9.73 -7.98 -4.67
C GLY A 113 8.23 -7.91 -4.35
N LYS A 114 7.43 -7.16 -5.12
CA LYS A 114 5.97 -7.00 -4.91
C LYS A 114 5.22 -8.33 -4.85
N GLY A 115 5.45 -9.21 -5.84
CA GLY A 115 4.84 -10.55 -5.88
C GLY A 115 5.29 -11.42 -4.71
N THR A 116 6.54 -11.27 -4.27
CA THR A 116 7.10 -11.94 -3.09
C THR A 116 6.42 -11.48 -1.80
N PHE A 117 6.22 -10.16 -1.65
CA PHE A 117 5.43 -9.61 -0.55
C PHE A 117 4.00 -10.13 -0.54
N ALA A 118 3.34 -10.18 -1.70
CA ALA A 118 1.98 -10.72 -1.81
C ALA A 118 1.90 -12.16 -1.33
N ARG A 119 2.87 -13.00 -1.74
CA ARG A 119 2.97 -14.40 -1.29
C ARG A 119 3.13 -14.49 0.22
N PHE A 120 3.98 -13.65 0.80
CA PHE A 120 4.18 -13.59 2.25
C PHE A 120 2.89 -13.20 2.98
N ALA A 121 2.26 -12.08 2.58
CA ALA A 121 1.04 -11.60 3.22
C ALA A 121 -0.13 -12.60 3.10
N LEU A 122 -0.33 -13.21 1.93
CA LEU A 122 -1.33 -14.24 1.72
C LEU A 122 -1.05 -15.48 2.57
N SER A 123 0.22 -15.90 2.70
CA SER A 123 0.63 -17.00 3.55
C SER A 123 0.31 -16.74 5.02
N LEU A 124 0.59 -15.53 5.53
CA LEU A 124 0.23 -15.15 6.90
C LEU A 124 -1.28 -15.22 7.16
N ILE A 125 -2.10 -14.64 6.26
CA ILE A 125 -3.57 -14.63 6.41
C ILE A 125 -4.17 -16.03 6.36
N SER A 126 -3.65 -16.88 5.47
CA SER A 126 -4.21 -18.22 5.22
C SER A 126 -3.47 -19.35 5.96
N ARG A 127 -2.49 -19.03 6.78
CA ARG A 127 -1.59 -20.01 7.40
C ARG A 127 -0.98 -20.96 6.38
N GLY A 128 -0.37 -20.37 5.37
CA GLY A 128 0.35 -21.08 4.31
C GLY A 128 -0.51 -21.77 3.24
N ARG A 129 -1.84 -21.74 3.33
CA ARG A 129 -2.73 -22.45 2.40
C ARG A 129 -2.92 -21.72 1.08
N VAL A 130 -2.83 -20.39 1.08
CA VAL A 130 -2.85 -19.55 -0.13
C VAL A 130 -1.55 -18.78 -0.20
N SER A 131 -0.77 -19.00 -1.23
CA SER A 131 0.56 -18.38 -1.38
C SER A 131 0.76 -17.74 -2.75
N ARG A 132 -0.26 -17.68 -3.59
CA ARG A 132 -0.13 -17.10 -4.92
C ARG A 132 -1.19 -16.05 -5.19
N PRO A 133 -0.81 -14.86 -5.68
CA PRO A 133 -1.76 -13.90 -6.22
C PRO A 133 -2.41 -14.46 -7.50
N VAL A 134 -3.47 -13.81 -7.94
CA VAL A 134 -4.17 -14.10 -9.20
C VAL A 134 -3.50 -13.30 -10.32
N ASP A 135 -3.32 -13.93 -11.47
CA ASP A 135 -2.79 -13.28 -12.66
C ASP A 135 -3.78 -12.23 -13.21
N ALA A 136 -3.28 -11.07 -13.64
CA ALA A 136 -4.11 -10.01 -14.20
C ALA A 136 -4.90 -10.46 -15.45
N ASP A 137 -4.37 -11.39 -16.24
CA ASP A 137 -5.05 -11.91 -17.43
C ASP A 137 -6.30 -12.72 -17.08
N GLU A 138 -6.37 -13.24 -15.86
CA GLU A 138 -7.57 -13.90 -15.37
C GLU A 138 -8.71 -12.94 -15.02
N ILE A 139 -8.46 -11.64 -14.88
CA ILE A 139 -9.43 -10.66 -14.45
C ILE A 139 -10.28 -10.20 -15.63
N THR A 140 -11.56 -10.54 -15.57
CA THR A 140 -12.57 -10.08 -16.54
C THR A 140 -13.77 -9.50 -15.80
N VAL A 141 -14.54 -8.62 -16.46
CA VAL A 141 -15.78 -8.05 -15.89
C VAL A 141 -16.74 -9.17 -15.41
N ARG A 142 -16.82 -10.27 -16.16
CA ARG A 142 -17.65 -11.43 -15.78
C ARG A 142 -17.15 -12.08 -14.49
N LYS A 143 -15.86 -12.29 -14.36
CA LYS A 143 -15.26 -12.88 -13.15
C LYS A 143 -15.39 -11.95 -11.93
N LEU A 144 -15.21 -10.63 -12.13
CA LEU A 144 -15.42 -9.64 -11.07
C LEU A 144 -16.88 -9.61 -10.57
N ARG A 145 -17.84 -9.73 -11.49
CA ARG A 145 -19.27 -9.88 -11.10
C ARG A 145 -19.52 -11.17 -10.32
N ALA A 146 -18.90 -12.27 -10.74
CA ALA A 146 -19.02 -13.55 -10.04
C ALA A 146 -18.40 -13.51 -8.63
N LEU A 147 -17.38 -12.69 -8.40
CA LEU A 147 -16.79 -12.50 -7.07
C LEU A 147 -17.76 -11.93 -6.03
N ARG A 148 -18.70 -11.08 -6.45
CA ARG A 148 -19.74 -10.57 -5.56
C ARG A 148 -20.65 -11.69 -5.03
N ALA A 149 -20.83 -12.76 -5.83
CA ALA A 149 -21.61 -13.94 -5.44
C ALA A 149 -20.75 -15.00 -4.71
N ALA A 150 -19.44 -14.81 -4.60
CA ALA A 150 -18.55 -15.79 -3.98
C ALA A 150 -18.65 -15.81 -2.45
N ASP A 151 -19.29 -14.81 -1.86
CA ASP A 151 -19.51 -14.68 -0.41
C ASP A 151 -18.20 -14.91 0.37
N THR A 152 -17.18 -14.12 0.07
CA THR A 152 -15.88 -14.19 0.71
C THR A 152 -15.29 -12.81 0.96
N CYS A 153 -14.70 -12.61 2.13
CA CYS A 153 -13.90 -11.43 2.47
C CYS A 153 -12.39 -11.69 2.33
N PHE A 154 -11.97 -12.83 1.75
CA PHE A 154 -10.57 -13.09 1.50
C PHE A 154 -10.00 -12.07 0.51
N PRO A 155 -8.87 -11.38 0.81
CA PRO A 155 -8.33 -10.37 -0.06
C PRO A 155 -7.93 -10.95 -1.42
N LEU A 156 -8.32 -10.28 -2.50
CA LEU A 156 -7.95 -10.66 -3.86
C LEU A 156 -6.71 -9.86 -4.28
N VAL A 157 -5.58 -10.52 -4.30
CA VAL A 157 -4.34 -9.93 -4.81
C VAL A 157 -4.19 -10.26 -6.29
N ILE A 158 -4.07 -9.23 -7.12
CA ILE A 158 -3.94 -9.32 -8.58
C ILE A 158 -2.55 -8.87 -8.96
N ASP A 159 -1.76 -9.78 -9.55
CA ASP A 159 -0.37 -9.52 -9.91
C ASP A 159 -0.24 -9.09 -11.38
N ASP A 160 0.75 -8.25 -11.63
CA ASP A 160 1.15 -7.73 -12.95
C ASP A 160 0.03 -7.02 -13.74
N ILE A 161 -0.85 -6.31 -13.03
CA ILE A 161 -1.93 -5.55 -13.67
C ILE A 161 -1.40 -4.20 -14.19
N LYS A 162 -1.77 -3.85 -15.42
CA LYS A 162 -1.48 -2.52 -15.98
C LYS A 162 -2.46 -1.46 -15.45
N ALA A 163 -1.98 -0.25 -15.21
CA ALA A 163 -2.80 0.86 -14.73
C ALA A 163 -4.00 1.14 -15.65
N ASP A 164 -3.79 1.13 -16.97
CA ASP A 164 -4.87 1.31 -17.96
C ASP A 164 -5.96 0.24 -17.82
N ARG A 165 -5.57 -0.99 -17.48
CA ARG A 165 -6.55 -2.06 -17.27
C ARG A 165 -7.39 -1.80 -16.04
N VAL A 166 -6.79 -1.33 -14.94
CA VAL A 166 -7.54 -0.92 -13.74
C VAL A 166 -8.55 0.18 -14.10
N ASN A 167 -8.11 1.21 -14.84
CA ASN A 167 -8.95 2.32 -15.28
C ASN A 167 -10.09 1.85 -16.20
N SER A 168 -9.89 0.77 -16.96
CA SER A 168 -10.89 0.20 -17.88
C SER A 168 -11.94 -0.71 -17.22
N LEU A 169 -11.88 -0.91 -15.90
CA LEU A 169 -12.81 -1.73 -15.13
C LEU A 169 -13.83 -0.86 -14.36
N PRO A 170 -14.91 -0.37 -15.02
CA PRO A 170 -15.88 0.54 -14.39
C PRO A 170 -16.51 -0.04 -13.13
N LEU A 171 -16.55 -1.39 -13.05
CA LEU A 171 -17.09 -2.11 -11.91
C LEU A 171 -16.34 -1.80 -10.59
N LEU A 172 -15.07 -1.39 -10.66
CA LEU A 172 -14.27 -1.06 -9.49
C LEU A 172 -14.67 0.28 -8.86
N ARG A 173 -15.30 1.18 -9.65
CA ARG A 173 -15.72 2.51 -9.16
C ARG A 173 -16.78 2.44 -8.08
N ASN A 174 -17.73 1.54 -8.27
CA ASN A 174 -18.89 1.40 -7.39
C ASN A 174 -19.01 -0.08 -6.97
N TYR A 175 -17.89 -0.69 -6.61
CA TYR A 175 -17.86 -2.13 -6.34
C TYR A 175 -18.73 -2.49 -5.14
N TRP A 176 -18.71 -1.65 -4.11
CA TRP A 176 -19.51 -1.78 -2.90
C TRP A 176 -20.83 -1.03 -3.02
N THR A 177 -20.80 0.23 -3.39
CA THR A 177 -21.98 1.14 -3.35
C THR A 177 -23.16 0.60 -4.15
N ASP A 178 -22.93 0.01 -5.33
CA ASP A 178 -24.05 -0.39 -6.19
C ASP A 178 -24.70 -1.73 -5.82
N HIS A 179 -24.01 -2.61 -5.11
CA HIS A 179 -24.44 -4.00 -5.02
C HIS A 179 -24.19 -4.66 -3.66
N TRP A 180 -23.52 -4.00 -2.75
CA TRP A 180 -23.26 -4.56 -1.44
C TRP A 180 -24.44 -4.26 -0.49
N GLU A 181 -24.86 -5.27 0.27
CA GLU A 181 -25.85 -5.18 1.33
C GLU A 181 -25.27 -5.77 2.62
N PRO A 182 -25.73 -5.34 3.81
CA PRO A 182 -25.30 -5.92 5.07
C PRO A 182 -25.44 -7.45 5.09
N GLY A 183 -24.42 -8.12 5.58
CA GLY A 183 -24.31 -9.57 5.58
C GLY A 183 -23.66 -10.18 4.33
N MET A 184 -23.41 -9.41 3.27
CA MET A 184 -22.65 -9.87 2.11
C MET A 184 -21.15 -9.70 2.35
N HIS A 185 -20.37 -10.71 1.97
CA HIS A 185 -18.90 -10.66 2.05
C HIS A 185 -18.32 -10.40 0.66
N PHE A 186 -17.70 -9.22 0.50
CA PHE A 186 -17.01 -8.85 -0.72
C PHE A 186 -15.48 -8.81 -0.48
N PRO A 187 -14.68 -9.41 -1.38
CA PRO A 187 -13.23 -9.32 -1.28
C PRO A 187 -12.75 -7.89 -1.53
N ARG A 188 -11.72 -7.47 -0.82
CA ARG A 188 -10.98 -6.24 -1.13
C ARG A 188 -9.87 -6.55 -2.12
N PHE A 189 -9.57 -5.58 -3.00
CA PHE A 189 -8.57 -5.76 -4.04
C PHE A 189 -7.25 -5.14 -3.63
N CYS A 190 -6.17 -5.92 -3.83
CA CYS A 190 -4.81 -5.44 -3.85
C CYS A 190 -4.27 -5.63 -5.28
N PHE A 191 -3.90 -4.55 -5.93
CA PHE A 191 -3.31 -4.54 -7.26
C PHE A 191 -1.81 -4.40 -7.15
N ILE A 192 -1.08 -5.24 -7.88
CA ILE A 192 0.38 -5.18 -8.00
C ILE A 192 0.71 -4.82 -9.44
N SER A 193 1.52 -3.79 -9.62
CA SER A 193 1.82 -3.24 -10.94
C SER A 193 3.26 -2.80 -11.08
N ASN A 194 3.77 -2.86 -12.32
CA ASN A 194 5.00 -2.18 -12.71
C ASN A 194 4.72 -0.74 -13.18
N ASP A 195 3.46 -0.37 -13.36
CA ASP A 195 3.04 1.00 -13.70
C ASP A 195 2.90 1.85 -12.44
N LYS A 196 3.32 3.11 -12.51
CA LYS A 196 3.42 3.98 -11.33
C LYS A 196 2.09 4.25 -10.62
N ARG A 197 0.98 4.42 -11.34
CA ARG A 197 -0.35 4.63 -10.73
C ARG A 197 -1.48 4.58 -11.77
N PRO A 198 -2.69 4.22 -11.37
CA PRO A 198 -3.88 4.48 -12.16
C PRO A 198 -4.19 5.99 -12.17
N ASP A 199 -4.80 6.45 -13.27
CA ASP A 199 -5.24 7.84 -13.42
C ASP A 199 -6.76 7.96 -13.09
N GLY A 200 -7.21 9.20 -12.85
CA GLY A 200 -8.63 9.52 -12.77
C GLY A 200 -9.30 9.17 -11.44
N ALA A 201 -10.60 8.86 -11.50
CA ALA A 201 -11.45 8.66 -10.35
C ALA A 201 -11.13 7.38 -9.54
N GLU A 202 -10.46 6.41 -10.13
CA GLU A 202 -10.03 5.17 -9.47
C GLU A 202 -8.98 5.46 -8.41
N ARG A 203 -8.13 6.45 -8.62
CA ARG A 203 -7.09 6.87 -7.68
C ARG A 203 -7.64 7.29 -6.31
N GLU A 204 -8.79 7.97 -6.28
CA GLU A 204 -9.44 8.40 -5.02
C GLU A 204 -9.93 7.22 -4.18
N ARG A 205 -10.06 6.04 -4.80
CA ARG A 205 -10.52 4.80 -4.18
C ARG A 205 -9.39 3.84 -3.84
N MET A 206 -8.14 4.26 -4.06
CA MET A 206 -6.96 3.43 -3.88
C MET A 206 -5.96 4.07 -2.94
N ARG A 207 -5.41 3.26 -2.07
CA ARG A 207 -4.21 3.56 -1.34
C ARG A 207 -3.02 3.16 -2.19
N LEU A 208 -2.15 4.11 -2.50
CA LEU A 208 -0.97 3.90 -3.33
C LEU A 208 0.26 3.69 -2.45
N LEU A 209 0.98 2.60 -2.67
CA LEU A 209 2.26 2.32 -2.02
C LEU A 209 3.33 2.03 -3.07
N HIS A 210 4.48 2.64 -2.93
CA HIS A 210 5.63 2.45 -3.82
C HIS A 210 6.69 1.59 -3.15
N PHE A 211 7.04 0.47 -3.80
CA PHE A 211 8.14 -0.39 -3.37
C PHE A 211 9.41 0.05 -4.10
N ASP A 212 10.14 0.99 -3.50
CA ASP A 212 11.40 1.54 -4.05
C ASP A 212 12.58 0.65 -3.64
N VAL A 213 12.63 -0.51 -4.24
CA VAL A 213 13.68 -1.51 -4.03
C VAL A 213 13.93 -2.29 -5.29
N HIS A 214 15.16 -2.70 -5.52
CA HIS A 214 15.54 -3.57 -6.63
C HIS A 214 16.33 -4.78 -6.12
N PHE A 215 15.87 -5.97 -6.47
CA PHE A 215 16.57 -7.23 -6.16
C PHE A 215 17.39 -7.69 -7.36
N ASP A 216 18.59 -8.18 -7.08
CA ASP A 216 19.40 -8.85 -8.09
C ASP A 216 18.80 -10.23 -8.38
N PRO A 217 18.32 -10.51 -9.61
CA PRO A 217 17.77 -11.82 -9.95
C PRO A 217 18.77 -12.98 -9.84
N SER A 218 20.08 -12.68 -9.81
CA SER A 218 21.13 -13.70 -9.67
C SER A 218 21.47 -14.05 -8.22
N ASP A 219 20.94 -13.30 -7.24
CA ASP A 219 21.14 -13.56 -5.81
C ASP A 219 20.29 -14.76 -5.36
N GLN A 220 20.87 -15.96 -5.48
CA GLN A 220 20.22 -17.20 -5.07
C GLN A 220 20.12 -17.35 -3.54
N GLU A 221 21.06 -16.80 -2.79
CA GLU A 221 21.09 -16.89 -1.33
C GLU A 221 19.96 -16.06 -0.72
N GLY A 222 19.84 -14.78 -1.10
CA GLY A 222 18.75 -13.93 -0.66
C GLY A 222 17.38 -14.49 -1.02
N GLN A 223 17.23 -14.99 -2.26
CA GLN A 223 15.98 -15.63 -2.68
C GLN A 223 15.65 -16.88 -1.83
N ALA A 224 16.64 -17.72 -1.50
CA ALA A 224 16.44 -18.91 -0.68
C ALA A 224 16.03 -18.54 0.75
N MET A 225 16.65 -17.50 1.33
CA MET A 225 16.31 -17.00 2.67
C MET A 225 14.87 -16.45 2.73
N VAL A 226 14.49 -15.59 1.80
CA VAL A 226 13.14 -15.04 1.70
C VAL A 226 12.10 -16.15 1.51
N ASN A 227 12.36 -17.12 0.64
CA ASN A 227 11.45 -18.25 0.43
C ASN A 227 11.32 -19.13 1.70
N ARG A 228 12.37 -19.27 2.50
CA ARG A 228 12.32 -19.99 3.78
C ARG A 228 11.41 -19.28 4.78
N VAL A 229 11.50 -17.95 4.87
CA VAL A 229 10.63 -17.15 5.73
C VAL A 229 9.17 -17.27 5.28
N ILE A 230 8.89 -17.17 3.97
CA ILE A 230 7.52 -17.32 3.45
C ILE A 230 6.94 -18.71 3.73
N ALA A 231 7.75 -19.74 3.71
CA ALA A 231 7.30 -21.12 3.91
C ALA A 231 7.06 -21.48 5.39
N ALA A 232 7.53 -20.67 6.33
CA ALA A 232 7.35 -20.92 7.76
C ALA A 232 5.90 -20.66 8.19
N ASP A 233 5.33 -21.53 9.03
CA ASP A 233 4.01 -21.29 9.64
C ASP A 233 4.12 -20.15 10.65
N ASN A 234 3.21 -19.20 10.55
CA ASN A 234 3.14 -18.06 11.44
C ASN A 234 1.68 -17.75 11.81
N PRO A 235 1.27 -17.91 13.05
CA PRO A 235 -0.10 -17.68 13.51
C PRO A 235 -0.42 -16.21 13.83
N LEU A 236 0.44 -15.25 13.50
CA LEU A 236 0.27 -13.83 13.82
C LEU A 236 -1.10 -13.28 13.41
N PHE A 237 -1.58 -13.66 12.21
CA PHE A 237 -2.87 -13.21 11.75
C PHE A 237 -4.02 -13.69 12.65
N SER A 238 -3.91 -14.85 13.30
CA SER A 238 -4.93 -15.33 14.24
C SER A 238 -4.98 -14.49 15.53
N TRP A 239 -3.85 -14.12 16.10
CA TRP A 239 -3.82 -13.16 17.23
C TRP A 239 -4.40 -11.82 16.83
N PHE A 240 -3.99 -11.30 15.67
CA PHE A 240 -4.52 -10.06 15.14
C PHE A 240 -6.03 -10.13 14.94
N ALA A 241 -6.56 -11.16 14.29
CA ALA A 241 -7.99 -11.33 14.02
C ALA A 241 -8.80 -11.41 15.30
N TYR A 242 -8.31 -12.14 16.31
CA TYR A 242 -8.95 -12.24 17.61
C TYR A 242 -9.09 -10.88 18.30
N GLU A 243 -7.99 -10.11 18.36
CA GLU A 243 -7.98 -8.77 18.98
C GLU A 243 -8.79 -7.77 18.16
N TYR A 244 -8.66 -7.81 16.82
CA TYR A 244 -9.34 -6.87 15.95
C TYR A 244 -10.86 -7.01 15.98
N LEU A 245 -11.38 -8.22 16.04
CA LEU A 245 -12.84 -8.46 16.12
C LEU A 245 -13.45 -7.95 17.44
N ARG A 246 -12.64 -7.77 18.47
CA ARG A 246 -13.03 -7.22 19.78
C ARG A 246 -12.78 -5.73 19.91
N THR A 247 -12.16 -5.12 18.92
CA THR A 247 -11.91 -3.67 18.89
C THR A 247 -13.18 -2.92 18.48
N ASN A 248 -13.50 -1.85 19.20
CA ASN A 248 -14.58 -0.96 18.82
C ASN A 248 -14.19 -0.13 17.60
N LEU A 249 -14.99 -0.19 16.56
CA LEU A 249 -14.81 0.64 15.38
C LEU A 249 -15.23 2.09 15.68
N ARG A 250 -14.56 3.03 15.04
CA ARG A 250 -14.80 4.47 15.18
C ARG A 250 -15.06 5.10 13.82
N LEU A 251 -15.85 6.18 13.84
CA LEU A 251 -15.97 7.05 12.66
C LEU A 251 -14.75 7.96 12.61
N HIS A 252 -14.10 7.96 11.48
CA HIS A 252 -12.98 8.85 11.22
C HIS A 252 -13.44 10.07 10.41
N PRO A 253 -12.88 11.26 10.66
CA PRO A 253 -13.23 12.46 9.89
C PRO A 253 -13.05 12.22 8.39
N SER A 254 -13.99 12.71 7.59
CA SER A 254 -13.89 12.65 6.13
C SER A 254 -12.61 13.36 5.67
N GLY A 255 -11.87 12.74 4.77
CA GLY A 255 -10.62 13.28 4.22
C GLY A 255 -9.33 12.73 4.82
N THR A 256 -9.37 11.87 5.83
CA THR A 256 -8.19 11.12 6.26
C THR A 256 -7.93 9.96 5.30
N GLN A 257 -6.71 9.87 4.75
CA GLN A 257 -6.38 8.93 3.66
C GLN A 257 -6.36 7.45 4.06
N ALA A 258 -6.48 7.09 5.33
CA ALA A 258 -6.47 5.71 5.77
C ALA A 258 -7.23 5.46 7.07
N PRO A 259 -8.49 5.88 7.18
CA PRO A 259 -9.24 5.76 8.43
C PRO A 259 -9.29 4.33 8.98
N PRO A 260 -9.54 3.27 8.17
CA PRO A 260 -9.67 1.92 8.71
C PRO A 260 -8.40 1.36 9.35
N LEU A 261 -7.23 1.88 9.01
CA LEU A 261 -5.96 1.36 9.52
C LEU A 261 -5.55 1.93 10.90
N VAL A 262 -6.30 2.87 11.45
CA VAL A 262 -6.06 3.37 12.81
C VAL A 262 -6.25 2.24 13.83
N GLU A 263 -7.38 1.55 13.77
CA GLU A 263 -7.67 0.42 14.66
C GLU A 263 -6.70 -0.75 14.44
N VAL A 264 -6.25 -0.95 13.19
CA VAL A 264 -5.23 -1.97 12.86
C VAL A 264 -3.92 -1.67 13.57
N ARG A 265 -3.45 -0.41 13.52
CA ARG A 265 -2.23 0.01 14.21
C ARG A 265 -2.33 -0.17 15.72
N GLU A 266 -3.48 0.18 16.29
CA GLU A 266 -3.73 -0.01 17.73
C GLU A 266 -3.69 -1.48 18.12
N VAL A 267 -4.23 -2.37 17.28
CA VAL A 267 -4.13 -3.82 17.53
C VAL A 267 -2.68 -4.27 17.47
N PHE A 268 -1.92 -3.88 16.46
CA PHE A 268 -0.50 -4.23 16.40
C PHE A 268 0.27 -3.70 17.61
N THR A 269 0.04 -2.45 18.04
CA THR A 269 0.67 -1.89 19.24
C THR A 269 0.39 -2.78 20.47
N ARG A 270 -0.87 -3.19 20.67
CA ARG A 270 -1.21 -4.11 21.76
C ARG A 270 -0.55 -5.49 21.66
N LEU A 271 -0.40 -6.02 20.42
CA LEU A 271 0.29 -7.29 20.21
C LEU A 271 1.78 -7.18 20.58
N TYR A 272 2.43 -6.09 20.21
CA TYR A 272 3.82 -5.82 20.60
C TYR A 272 3.96 -5.66 22.13
N GLU A 273 3.07 -4.89 22.77
CA GLU A 273 3.04 -4.73 24.22
C GLU A 273 2.85 -6.08 24.94
N ARG A 274 1.91 -6.91 24.45
CA ARG A 274 1.64 -8.25 25.03
C ARG A 274 2.81 -9.22 24.85
N ALA A 275 3.58 -9.08 23.79
CA ALA A 275 4.79 -9.85 23.55
C ALA A 275 6.01 -9.32 24.33
N GLU A 276 5.85 -8.24 25.10
CA GLU A 276 6.93 -7.50 25.76
C GLU A 276 8.04 -7.08 24.79
N ARG A 277 7.66 -6.84 23.51
CA ARG A 277 8.54 -6.50 22.42
C ARG A 277 8.38 -5.02 22.05
N PRO A 278 9.47 -4.24 21.91
CA PRO A 278 9.36 -2.85 21.47
C PRO A 278 8.82 -2.79 20.04
N LEU A 279 7.99 -1.76 19.77
CA LEU A 279 7.64 -1.44 18.39
C LEU A 279 8.89 -1.09 17.59
N PRO A 280 9.09 -1.62 16.39
CA PRO A 280 10.21 -1.23 15.56
C PRO A 280 10.12 0.26 15.18
N GLU A 281 11.27 0.94 15.06
CA GLU A 281 11.33 2.37 14.75
C GLU A 281 10.63 2.70 13.41
N TYR A 282 10.64 1.77 12.46
CA TYR A 282 9.95 1.90 11.18
C TYR A 282 8.45 1.54 11.23
N PHE A 283 7.88 1.26 12.39
CA PHE A 283 6.43 1.01 12.48
C PHE A 283 5.64 2.25 12.06
N PRO A 284 4.72 2.15 11.08
CA PRO A 284 4.02 3.31 10.54
C PRO A 284 2.92 3.78 11.51
N ILE A 285 3.26 4.62 12.47
CA ILE A 285 2.30 5.22 13.43
C ILE A 285 1.26 6.07 12.70
N VAL A 286 1.68 6.73 11.62
CA VAL A 286 0.82 7.46 10.67
C VAL A 286 0.93 6.81 9.29
N ALA A 287 0.00 7.15 8.39
CA ALA A 287 0.01 6.59 7.04
C ALA A 287 1.36 6.82 6.33
N ALA A 288 2.03 5.74 5.96
CA ALA A 288 3.37 5.80 5.34
C ALA A 288 3.40 6.56 4.00
N GLU A 289 2.25 6.68 3.31
CA GLU A 289 2.13 7.49 2.09
C GLU A 289 2.52 8.95 2.26
N THR A 290 2.39 9.50 3.48
CA THR A 290 2.77 10.88 3.77
C THR A 290 4.27 11.06 3.95
N VAL A 291 5.02 9.97 4.19
CA VAL A 291 6.46 10.01 4.47
C VAL A 291 7.28 9.80 3.20
N HIS A 292 6.80 8.98 2.25
CA HIS A 292 7.57 8.61 1.05
C HIS A 292 6.80 8.86 -0.24
N ASP A 293 6.67 10.12 -0.64
CA ASP A 293 6.40 10.47 -2.02
C ASP A 293 7.75 10.52 -2.77
N VAL A 294 8.19 9.34 -3.25
CA VAL A 294 9.45 9.22 -4.02
C VAL A 294 9.45 10.18 -5.21
N GLY A 295 8.28 10.43 -5.83
CA GLY A 295 8.14 11.45 -6.85
C GLY A 295 8.51 12.83 -6.31
N ARG A 296 8.03 13.17 -5.12
CA ARG A 296 8.37 14.42 -4.43
C ARG A 296 9.84 14.53 -4.11
N ASP A 297 10.43 13.47 -3.56
CA ASP A 297 11.84 13.48 -3.15
C ASP A 297 12.76 13.58 -4.34
N ARG A 298 12.48 12.84 -5.43
CA ARG A 298 13.17 13.01 -6.73
C ARG A 298 13.05 14.43 -7.29
N TRP A 299 11.87 15.05 -7.16
CA TRP A 299 11.68 16.45 -7.56
C TRP A 299 12.47 17.42 -6.69
N ILE A 300 12.51 17.22 -5.37
CA ILE A 300 13.30 18.04 -4.46
C ILE A 300 14.78 17.94 -4.80
N GLU A 301 15.28 16.74 -5.05
CA GLU A 301 16.66 16.50 -5.46
C GLU A 301 16.96 17.15 -6.82
N LEU A 302 16.08 16.94 -7.81
CA LEU A 302 16.20 17.52 -9.14
C LEU A 302 16.23 19.05 -9.10
N LEU A 303 15.33 19.69 -8.34
CA LEU A 303 15.27 21.14 -8.19
C LEU A 303 16.44 21.73 -7.40
N ARG A 304 17.16 20.91 -6.64
CA ARG A 304 18.43 21.27 -5.97
C ARG A 304 19.63 21.05 -6.85
N SER A 305 19.53 20.24 -7.88
CA SER A 305 20.59 19.96 -8.84
C SER A 305 20.71 21.06 -9.89
N ASP A 306 21.78 21.00 -10.70
CA ASP A 306 21.98 21.90 -11.85
C ASP A 306 21.26 21.40 -13.13
N ARG A 307 20.46 20.32 -13.04
CA ARG A 307 19.80 19.67 -14.19
C ARG A 307 18.50 20.34 -14.61
N THR A 308 18.05 21.34 -13.87
CA THR A 308 16.83 22.10 -14.20
C THR A 308 17.03 23.58 -13.93
N THR A 309 16.33 24.40 -14.71
CA THR A 309 16.22 25.85 -14.48
C THR A 309 14.77 26.18 -14.15
N VAL A 310 14.57 26.88 -13.03
CA VAL A 310 13.23 27.31 -12.57
C VAL A 310 13.08 28.81 -12.78
N SER A 311 11.98 29.20 -13.43
CA SER A 311 11.61 30.61 -13.66
C SER A 311 10.13 30.83 -13.39
N THR A 312 9.77 32.04 -12.98
CA THR A 312 8.36 32.44 -12.86
C THR A 312 7.91 33.02 -14.17
N VAL A 313 6.76 32.59 -14.67
CA VAL A 313 6.09 33.08 -15.86
C VAL A 313 4.65 33.51 -15.52
N ASP A 314 3.99 34.23 -16.41
CA ASP A 314 2.62 34.71 -16.18
C ASP A 314 1.63 33.57 -15.87
N GLU A 315 1.88 32.39 -16.45
CA GLU A 315 1.03 31.21 -16.29
C GLU A 315 1.38 30.34 -15.06
N GLY A 316 2.42 30.70 -14.31
CA GLY A 316 2.85 29.91 -13.13
C GLY A 316 4.36 29.78 -12.97
N VAL A 317 4.84 28.58 -12.63
CA VAL A 317 6.27 28.25 -12.53
C VAL A 317 6.67 27.36 -13.68
N GLN A 318 7.62 27.83 -14.49
CA GLN A 318 8.23 27.06 -15.57
C GLN A 318 9.49 26.38 -15.09
N ILE A 319 9.59 25.08 -15.33
CA ILE A 319 10.77 24.27 -15.04
C ILE A 319 11.26 23.71 -16.36
N ARG A 320 12.48 24.09 -16.72
CA ARG A 320 13.16 23.62 -17.93
C ARG A 320 14.16 22.54 -17.56
N PHE A 321 14.08 21.41 -18.25
CA PHE A 321 15.00 20.28 -18.09
C PHE A 321 16.19 20.43 -19.05
N GLU A 322 17.36 20.03 -18.61
CA GLU A 322 18.54 19.94 -19.49
C GLU A 322 18.38 18.83 -20.52
N GLU A 323 19.11 18.96 -21.65
CA GLU A 323 18.95 18.06 -22.81
C GLU A 323 19.31 16.60 -22.48
N GLU A 324 20.18 16.38 -21.52
CA GLU A 324 20.60 15.05 -21.03
C GLU A 324 19.46 14.29 -20.34
N MET A 325 18.45 15.00 -19.85
CA MET A 325 17.29 14.43 -19.17
C MET A 325 16.14 14.00 -20.10
N ARG A 326 16.37 13.93 -21.41
CA ARG A 326 15.33 13.63 -22.41
C ARG A 326 14.55 12.32 -22.16
N PHE A 327 15.21 11.33 -21.58
CA PHE A 327 14.60 10.03 -21.33
C PHE A 327 13.83 9.98 -20.01
N ASP A 328 14.23 10.76 -19.02
CA ASP A 328 13.70 10.68 -17.64
C ASP A 328 12.59 11.71 -17.37
N TYR A 329 12.56 12.83 -18.12
CA TYR A 329 11.67 13.95 -17.79
C TYR A 329 10.17 13.60 -17.78
N THR A 330 9.76 12.68 -18.65
CA THR A 330 8.36 12.21 -18.68
C THR A 330 7.96 11.56 -17.36
N GLU A 331 8.88 10.87 -16.71
CA GLU A 331 8.66 10.25 -15.39
C GLU A 331 8.53 11.28 -14.30
N TYR A 332 9.38 12.31 -14.33
CA TYR A 332 9.27 13.44 -13.39
C TYR A 332 7.91 14.14 -13.51
N ILE A 333 7.47 14.43 -14.73
CA ILE A 333 6.17 15.08 -14.96
C ILE A 333 5.00 14.21 -14.46
N ARG A 334 5.05 12.91 -14.70
CA ARG A 334 4.02 11.98 -14.22
C ARG A 334 3.93 11.90 -12.69
N ALA A 335 5.01 12.21 -11.98
CA ALA A 335 5.04 12.22 -10.53
C ALA A 335 4.35 13.44 -9.92
N ILE A 336 4.15 14.53 -10.69
CA ILE A 336 3.52 15.76 -10.18
C ILE A 336 2.03 15.51 -9.93
N PRO A 337 1.51 15.86 -8.74
CA PRO A 337 0.08 15.80 -8.47
C PRO A 337 -0.74 16.61 -9.48
N LEU A 338 -1.89 16.08 -9.90
CA LEU A 338 -2.79 16.79 -10.83
C LEU A 338 -3.30 18.12 -10.26
N THR A 339 -3.36 18.26 -8.93
CA THR A 339 -3.68 19.52 -8.24
C THR A 339 -2.71 20.65 -8.58
N CYS A 340 -1.47 20.31 -8.96
CA CYS A 340 -0.47 21.27 -9.41
C CYS A 340 -0.70 21.75 -10.86
N ARG A 341 -1.60 21.11 -11.61
CA ARG A 341 -1.92 21.38 -13.03
C ARG A 341 -0.67 21.48 -13.91
N PRO A 342 0.15 20.42 -14.00
CA PRO A 342 1.33 20.45 -14.85
C PRO A 342 0.94 20.49 -16.33
N ASP A 343 1.50 21.43 -17.08
CA ASP A 343 1.34 21.58 -18.54
C ASP A 343 2.69 21.37 -19.23
N ARG A 344 2.78 20.34 -20.07
CA ARG A 344 4.01 19.96 -20.76
C ARG A 344 4.18 20.76 -22.03
N ARG A 345 5.32 21.44 -22.18
CA ARG A 345 5.69 22.18 -23.40
C ARG A 345 7.11 21.79 -23.85
N GLY A 346 7.20 20.81 -24.73
CA GLY A 346 8.49 20.29 -25.16
C GLY A 346 9.27 19.65 -24.01
N TYR A 347 10.41 20.25 -23.65
CA TYR A 347 11.23 19.86 -22.50
C TYR A 347 10.99 20.75 -21.26
N ASP A 348 9.99 21.60 -21.30
CA ASP A 348 9.57 22.42 -20.20
C ASP A 348 8.28 21.86 -19.58
N VAL A 349 8.10 22.05 -18.31
CA VAL A 349 6.82 21.87 -17.63
C VAL A 349 6.42 23.18 -16.98
N ILE A 350 5.18 23.61 -17.21
CA ILE A 350 4.60 24.76 -16.54
C ILE A 350 3.67 24.27 -15.45
N ILE A 351 3.94 24.64 -14.23
CA ILE A 351 3.11 24.38 -13.05
C ILE A 351 2.14 25.55 -12.89
N ARG A 352 0.87 25.34 -13.26
CA ARG A 352 -0.15 26.39 -13.24
C ARG A 352 -0.65 26.72 -11.83
N GLU A 353 -0.46 25.81 -10.87
CA GLU A 353 -0.81 26.01 -9.47
C GLU A 353 0.46 25.96 -8.58
N PRO A 354 1.26 27.07 -8.56
CA PRO A 354 2.53 27.10 -7.85
C PRO A 354 2.40 26.80 -6.35
N VAL A 355 1.34 27.30 -5.71
CA VAL A 355 1.09 27.08 -4.27
C VAL A 355 0.87 25.61 -3.96
N ALA A 356 0.10 24.91 -4.79
CA ALA A 356 -0.11 23.47 -4.62
C ALA A 356 1.21 22.69 -4.81
N PHE A 357 2.05 23.10 -5.77
CA PHE A 357 3.35 22.49 -6.01
C PHE A 357 4.33 22.75 -4.86
N GLU A 358 4.40 23.98 -4.36
CA GLU A 358 5.21 24.35 -3.19
C GLU A 358 4.78 23.57 -1.93
N THR A 359 3.47 23.43 -1.72
CA THR A 359 2.91 22.65 -0.62
C THR A 359 3.29 21.18 -0.74
N TRP A 360 3.17 20.61 -1.95
CA TRP A 360 3.56 19.22 -2.21
C TRP A 360 5.06 19.00 -1.98
N LEU A 361 5.93 19.93 -2.38
CA LEU A 361 7.37 19.85 -2.15
C LEU A 361 7.80 20.15 -0.70
N GLY A 362 6.90 20.65 0.14
CA GLY A 362 7.23 21.11 1.48
C GLY A 362 8.04 22.41 1.51
N GLY A 363 7.95 23.23 0.46
CA GLY A 363 8.62 24.53 0.33
C GLY A 363 9.12 24.82 -1.07
N LYS A 364 10.11 25.71 -1.18
CA LYS A 364 10.75 26.16 -2.43
C LYS A 364 12.19 25.66 -2.52
N PRO A 365 12.47 24.38 -2.85
CA PRO A 365 13.81 23.84 -2.85
C PRO A 365 14.78 24.58 -3.81
N TRP A 366 14.27 25.22 -4.88
CA TRP A 366 15.05 26.02 -5.84
C TRP A 366 15.50 27.38 -5.31
N GLN A 367 14.88 27.95 -4.28
CA GLN A 367 15.26 29.28 -3.73
C GLN A 367 16.60 29.26 -2.97
N ARG A 368 17.10 28.09 -2.57
CA ARG A 368 18.41 27.96 -1.92
C ARG A 368 19.61 28.07 -2.89
N GLN A 369 19.35 28.17 -4.18
CA GLN A 369 20.37 28.35 -5.23
C GLN A 369 20.59 29.85 -5.51
N SER A 370 21.06 30.62 -4.52
CA SER A 370 21.51 31.98 -4.81
C SER A 370 22.80 31.92 -5.65
N PRO A 371 23.03 32.86 -6.60
CA PRO A 371 24.25 32.91 -7.41
C PRO A 371 25.54 32.91 -6.59
N LEU A 372 25.48 33.44 -5.37
CA LEU A 372 26.59 33.47 -4.41
C LEU A 372 26.96 32.09 -3.83
N SER A 373 26.01 31.16 -3.77
CA SER A 373 26.32 29.79 -3.32
C SER A 373 26.98 28.95 -4.43
N ARG A 374 26.72 29.24 -5.71
CA ARG A 374 27.40 28.64 -6.87
C ARG A 374 28.86 29.07 -6.97
N LEU A 375 29.15 30.35 -6.71
CA LEU A 375 30.53 30.87 -6.69
C LEU A 375 31.36 30.27 -5.56
N LYS A 376 30.82 30.09 -4.36
CA LYS A 376 31.58 29.50 -3.24
C LYS A 376 31.99 28.04 -3.46
N ARG A 377 31.22 27.23 -4.19
CA ARG A 377 31.61 25.85 -4.52
C ARG A 377 32.65 25.76 -5.64
N ARG A 378 32.69 26.69 -6.58
CA ARG A 378 33.73 26.74 -7.64
C ARG A 378 35.10 27.15 -7.14
N PHE A 379 35.22 27.78 -5.98
CA PHE A 379 36.48 28.23 -5.37
C PHE A 379 36.91 27.40 -4.15
N ALA A 380 36.18 26.31 -3.83
CA ALA A 380 36.49 25.41 -2.71
C ALA A 380 36.87 23.99 -3.15
N GLY A 381 37.17 23.79 -4.47
CA GLY A 381 37.70 22.55 -5.05
C GLY A 381 39.05 22.74 -5.69
#